data_206641a2b849def340e4a3a78c048390
#
_entry.id   206641a2b849def340e4a3a78c048390
#
_cell.length_a   1.000
_cell.length_b   1.000
_cell.length_c   1.000
_cell.angle_alpha   90.00
_cell.angle_beta   90.00
_cell.angle_gamma   90.00
#
_symmetry.space_group_name_H-M   'P 1'
#
loop_
_entity.id
_entity.type
_entity.pdbx_description
1 polymer ?
#
loop_
_entity_poly.entity_id
_entity_poly.type
_entity_poly.pdbx_seq_one_letter_code
_entity_poly.pdbx_strand_id
1 'polypeptide(L)'
;ALAACSGVWASALPASAQSCQFLSPVGGNGVTPIVTKTVSAGNPFGRPNWNTDFFVNQPFSSYKFFFTANSSVSATYPIQGYLKFTDGSNLQVINESYAPQVGTGRQWSIPAVPGKTVSQLNFKIGASADQAATGFTYRISTQGCN
;
A
#
# COMPACT_ATOMS: atom_id res chain seq x y z
N ALA A 1 -52.34 1.70 -8.56
CA ALA A 1 -51.57 2.79 -7.98
C ALA A 1 -50.43 2.30 -7.11
N LEU A 2 -50.68 1.24 -6.42
CA LEU A 2 -49.74 0.74 -5.44
C LEU A 2 -48.61 -0.08 -6.02
N ALA A 3 -48.79 -0.63 -7.19
CA ALA A 3 -47.82 -1.47 -7.83
C ALA A 3 -46.56 -0.70 -8.28
N ALA A 4 -46.66 0.60 -8.43
CA ALA A 4 -45.54 1.41 -8.87
C ALA A 4 -44.37 1.40 -7.87
N CYS A 5 -44.63 1.17 -6.60
CA CYS A 5 -43.58 1.17 -5.60
C CYS A 5 -42.65 -0.03 -5.70
N SER A 6 -43.16 -1.16 -6.11
CA SER A 6 -42.34 -2.37 -6.13
C SER A 6 -41.28 -2.35 -7.23
N GLY A 7 -41.53 -1.68 -8.34
CA GLY A 7 -40.54 -1.58 -9.41
C GLY A 7 -39.26 -0.79 -8.99
N VAL A 8 -39.45 0.17 -8.13
CA VAL A 8 -38.31 0.96 -7.62
C VAL A 8 -37.35 0.11 -6.79
N TRP A 9 -37.90 -0.79 -6.03
CA TRP A 9 -37.09 -1.64 -5.18
C TRP A 9 -36.25 -2.63 -5.95
N ALA A 10 -36.75 -3.14 -7.05
CA ALA A 10 -36.02 -4.07 -7.88
C ALA A 10 -34.74 -3.47 -8.46
N SER A 11 -34.72 -2.14 -8.66
CA SER A 11 -33.54 -1.48 -9.20
C SER A 11 -32.50 -1.12 -8.15
N ALA A 12 -32.84 -1.23 -6.87
CA ALA A 12 -31.93 -0.92 -5.77
C ALA A 12 -31.02 -2.09 -5.44
N LEU A 13 -30.33 -2.62 -6.43
CA LEU A 13 -29.29 -3.61 -6.20
C LEU A 13 -28.13 -2.95 -5.49
N PRO A 14 -27.60 -3.56 -4.42
CA PRO A 14 -26.40 -3.05 -3.79
C PRO A 14 -25.28 -3.05 -4.81
N ALA A 15 -24.50 -1.98 -4.83
CA ALA A 15 -23.25 -2.00 -5.56
C ALA A 15 -22.44 -3.22 -5.11
N SER A 16 -21.88 -3.94 -6.05
CA SER A 16 -21.03 -5.08 -5.73
C SER A 16 -19.95 -4.64 -4.76
N ALA A 17 -19.88 -5.27 -3.60
CA ALA A 17 -18.82 -5.00 -2.66
C ALA A 17 -17.48 -5.34 -3.33
N GLN A 18 -16.53 -4.44 -3.23
CA GLN A 18 -15.19 -4.68 -3.72
C GLN A 18 -14.58 -5.86 -2.96
N SER A 19 -14.07 -6.84 -3.69
CA SER A 19 -13.39 -7.98 -3.12
C SER A 19 -11.88 -7.71 -3.13
N CYS A 20 -11.29 -7.66 -1.96
CA CYS A 20 -9.86 -7.41 -1.80
C CYS A 20 -9.18 -8.56 -1.11
N GLN A 21 -7.95 -8.86 -1.53
CA GLN A 21 -7.10 -9.84 -0.85
C GLN A 21 -5.73 -9.23 -0.57
N PHE A 22 -5.14 -9.60 0.56
CA PHE A 22 -3.78 -9.20 0.88
C PHE A 22 -2.78 -9.83 -0.09
N LEU A 23 -1.76 -9.06 -0.46
CA LEU A 23 -0.64 -9.54 -1.26
C LEU A 23 0.51 -9.95 -0.35
N SER A 24 1.24 -10.97 -0.77
CA SER A 24 2.35 -11.50 0.02
C SER A 24 3.62 -10.72 -0.22
N PRO A 25 4.35 -10.33 0.86
CA PRO A 25 5.66 -9.71 0.72
C PRO A 25 6.66 -10.66 0.06
N VAL A 26 7.52 -10.11 -0.79
CA VAL A 26 8.64 -10.85 -1.38
C VAL A 26 9.67 -11.12 -0.28
N GLY A 27 10.11 -12.37 -0.15
CA GLY A 27 11.06 -12.77 0.88
C GLY A 27 10.47 -12.93 2.27
N GLY A 28 9.14 -12.79 2.40
CA GLY A 28 8.44 -13.08 3.62
C GLY A 28 8.20 -14.58 3.83
N ASN A 29 7.55 -14.92 4.94
CA ASN A 29 7.22 -16.32 5.28
C ASN A 29 6.03 -16.88 4.50
N GLY A 30 5.41 -16.10 3.62
CA GLY A 30 4.22 -16.48 2.86
C GLY A 30 2.93 -16.55 3.67
N VAL A 31 2.98 -16.28 4.96
CA VAL A 31 1.83 -16.37 5.88
C VAL A 31 1.36 -15.00 6.34
N THR A 32 2.30 -14.09 6.60
CA THR A 32 2.00 -12.78 7.16
C THR A 32 2.04 -11.71 6.07
N PRO A 33 0.89 -11.12 5.70
CA PRO A 33 0.86 -10.07 4.68
C PRO A 33 1.31 -8.70 5.20
N ILE A 34 1.39 -8.53 6.51
CA ILE A 34 1.75 -7.26 7.14
C ILE A 34 3.24 -7.28 7.46
N VAL A 35 3.93 -6.23 7.01
CA VAL A 35 5.37 -6.07 7.24
C VAL A 35 5.60 -4.96 8.26
N THR A 36 6.32 -5.30 9.33
CA THR A 36 6.75 -4.33 10.33
C THR A 36 8.24 -4.05 10.12
N LYS A 37 8.60 -2.78 10.01
CA LYS A 37 9.96 -2.35 9.83
C LYS A 37 10.31 -1.18 10.73
N THR A 38 11.61 -1.02 10.99
CA THR A 38 12.16 0.10 11.73
C THR A 38 13.08 0.88 10.81
N VAL A 39 12.92 2.20 10.78
CA VAL A 39 13.80 3.07 10.01
C VAL A 39 15.16 3.10 10.70
N SER A 40 16.18 2.68 9.98
CA SER A 40 17.55 2.78 10.46
C SER A 40 18.17 4.11 10.03
N ALA A 41 19.17 4.56 10.78
CA ALA A 41 19.99 5.69 10.37
C ALA A 41 20.65 5.40 9.03
N GLY A 42 20.76 6.43 8.20
CA GLY A 42 21.54 6.33 6.96
C GLY A 42 22.99 6.02 7.34
N ASN A 43 23.37 4.76 7.20
CA ASN A 43 24.71 4.32 7.51
C ASN A 43 25.44 4.10 6.17
N PRO A 44 26.59 4.75 5.93
CA PRO A 44 27.35 4.53 4.70
C PRO A 44 27.81 3.07 4.52
N PHE A 45 27.86 2.30 5.59
CA PHE A 45 28.26 0.89 5.58
C PHE A 45 27.07 -0.08 5.64
N GLY A 46 25.83 0.41 5.84
CA GLY A 46 24.62 -0.38 5.87
C GLY A 46 23.68 0.05 4.75
N ARG A 47 22.96 -0.92 4.19
CA ARG A 47 21.86 -0.61 3.27
C ARG A 47 20.55 -0.72 4.03
N PRO A 48 19.99 0.39 4.53
CA PRO A 48 18.67 0.35 5.14
C PRO A 48 17.68 -0.12 4.06
N ASN A 49 16.94 -1.15 4.38
CA ASN A 49 15.95 -1.69 3.44
C ASN A 49 14.64 -0.92 3.59
N TRP A 50 14.56 0.22 2.91
CA TRP A 50 13.36 1.04 2.89
C TRP A 50 12.31 0.54 1.91
N ASN A 51 12.70 -0.35 1.01
CA ASN A 51 11.81 -0.91 0.00
C ASN A 51 11.20 -2.21 0.49
N THR A 52 9.92 -2.40 0.21
CA THR A 52 9.24 -3.67 0.37
C THR A 52 8.47 -3.95 -0.90
N ASP A 53 8.71 -5.10 -1.49
CA ASP A 53 7.98 -5.57 -2.66
C ASP A 53 6.91 -6.58 -2.24
N PHE A 54 5.77 -6.52 -2.92
CA PHE A 54 4.66 -7.45 -2.71
C PHE A 54 4.34 -8.13 -4.04
N PHE A 55 4.14 -9.44 -4.03
CA PHE A 55 3.79 -10.19 -5.22
C PHE A 55 2.35 -9.92 -5.65
N VAL A 56 2.16 -9.72 -6.94
CA VAL A 56 0.83 -9.70 -7.55
C VAL A 56 0.68 -10.98 -8.36
N ASN A 57 -0.20 -11.87 -7.89
CA ASN A 57 -0.35 -13.21 -8.42
C ASN A 57 -1.45 -13.36 -9.48
N GLN A 58 -2.23 -12.31 -9.69
CA GLN A 58 -3.31 -12.27 -10.67
C GLN A 58 -3.67 -10.83 -11.01
N PRO A 59 -4.37 -10.57 -12.12
CA PRO A 59 -4.84 -9.22 -12.42
C PRO A 59 -5.88 -8.74 -11.41
N PHE A 60 -5.76 -7.49 -11.00
CA PHE A 60 -6.75 -6.81 -10.18
C PHE A 60 -7.19 -5.52 -10.87
N SER A 61 -8.37 -5.04 -10.55
CA SER A 61 -8.86 -3.76 -11.07
C SER A 61 -8.30 -2.56 -10.32
N SER A 62 -7.87 -2.77 -9.08
CA SER A 62 -7.23 -1.72 -8.27
C SER A 62 -6.33 -2.32 -7.21
N TYR A 63 -5.49 -1.47 -6.64
CA TYR A 63 -4.55 -1.85 -5.59
C TYR A 63 -4.67 -0.88 -4.43
N LYS A 64 -4.48 -1.38 -3.21
CA LYS A 64 -4.48 -0.57 -2.00
C LYS A 64 -3.15 -0.71 -1.29
N PHE A 65 -2.65 0.43 -0.82
CA PHE A 65 -1.46 0.53 0.02
C PHE A 65 -1.90 1.01 1.40
N PHE A 66 -1.43 0.34 2.44
CA PHE A 66 -1.75 0.69 3.82
C PHE A 66 -0.48 0.96 4.60
N PHE A 67 -0.48 2.03 5.37
CA PHE A 67 0.62 2.43 6.24
C PHE A 67 0.06 2.75 7.62
N THR A 68 0.74 2.29 8.68
CA THR A 68 0.42 2.63 10.06
C THR A 68 1.70 2.96 10.81
N ALA A 69 1.72 4.10 11.47
CA ALA A 69 2.81 4.51 12.32
C ALA A 69 2.69 3.87 13.70
N ASN A 70 3.72 3.16 14.14
CA ASN A 70 3.74 2.48 15.43
C ASN A 70 4.53 3.24 16.49
N SER A 71 5.39 4.17 16.10
CA SER A 71 6.28 4.88 17.01
C SER A 71 5.79 6.29 17.30
N SER A 72 6.16 6.79 18.48
CA SER A 72 5.77 8.10 18.99
C SER A 72 6.65 9.26 18.50
N VAL A 73 7.58 8.99 17.60
CA VAL A 73 8.51 10.01 17.14
C VAL A 73 7.83 10.89 16.09
N SER A 74 7.80 12.18 16.32
CA SER A 74 7.34 13.17 15.35
C SER A 74 8.47 13.42 14.36
N ALA A 75 8.36 12.85 13.17
CA ALA A 75 9.33 13.02 12.11
C ALA A 75 8.65 12.94 10.75
N THR A 76 9.27 13.54 9.74
CA THR A 76 8.76 13.51 8.38
C THR A 76 9.45 12.40 7.59
N TYR A 77 8.65 11.59 6.91
CA TYR A 77 9.11 10.47 6.10
C TYR A 77 8.66 10.65 4.66
N PRO A 78 9.55 10.45 3.69
CA PRO A 78 9.12 10.29 2.32
C PRO A 78 8.46 8.92 2.16
N ILE A 79 7.28 8.92 1.57
CA ILE A 79 6.51 7.71 1.27
C ILE A 79 6.34 7.64 -0.24
N GLN A 80 6.80 6.54 -0.83
CA GLN A 80 6.71 6.31 -2.26
C GLN A 80 6.11 4.93 -2.53
N GLY A 81 5.26 4.86 -3.54
CA GLY A 81 4.67 3.62 -3.99
C GLY A 81 4.78 3.49 -5.50
N TYR A 82 5.01 2.27 -5.97
CA TYR A 82 5.21 1.97 -7.38
C TYR A 82 4.41 0.74 -7.78
N LEU A 83 3.87 0.77 -8.99
CA LEU A 83 3.43 -0.43 -9.69
C LEU A 83 4.59 -0.89 -10.57
N LYS A 84 4.99 -2.14 -10.42
CA LYS A 84 5.99 -2.76 -11.28
C LYS A 84 5.28 -3.69 -12.27
N PHE A 85 5.55 -3.50 -13.55
CA PHE A 85 4.88 -4.23 -14.62
C PHE A 85 5.72 -5.39 -15.13
N THR A 86 5.05 -6.35 -15.76
CA THR A 86 5.72 -7.53 -16.34
C THR A 86 6.65 -7.20 -17.49
N ASP A 87 6.50 -6.03 -18.11
CA ASP A 87 7.40 -5.58 -19.18
C ASP A 87 8.70 -4.93 -18.67
N GLY A 88 8.92 -4.92 -17.37
CA GLY A 88 10.09 -4.31 -16.73
C GLY A 88 9.95 -2.83 -16.42
N SER A 89 8.88 -2.18 -16.87
CA SER A 89 8.61 -0.79 -16.53
C SER A 89 7.96 -0.66 -15.15
N ASN A 90 7.95 0.55 -14.62
CA ASN A 90 7.25 0.85 -13.37
C ASN A 90 6.60 2.23 -13.45
N LEU A 91 5.64 2.46 -12.57
CA LEU A 91 4.93 3.73 -12.45
C LEU A 91 4.88 4.13 -10.98
N GLN A 92 5.36 5.33 -10.67
CA GLN A 92 5.22 5.90 -9.34
C GLN A 92 3.77 6.37 -9.15
N VAL A 93 3.11 5.84 -8.13
CA VAL A 93 1.69 6.13 -7.83
C VAL A 93 1.50 6.82 -6.49
N ILE A 94 2.51 6.79 -5.62
CA ILE A 94 2.53 7.50 -4.35
C ILE A 94 3.86 8.24 -4.25
N ASN A 95 3.81 9.53 -3.92
CA ASN A 95 5.00 10.34 -3.68
C ASN A 95 4.63 11.48 -2.74
N GLU A 96 4.76 11.23 -1.45
CA GLU A 96 4.38 12.18 -0.42
C GLU A 96 5.41 12.24 0.69
N SER A 97 5.49 13.40 1.35
CA SER A 97 6.15 13.56 2.63
C SER A 97 5.10 13.57 3.71
N TYR A 98 5.25 12.73 4.72
CA TYR A 98 4.24 12.52 5.74
C TYR A 98 4.86 12.50 7.14
N ALA A 99 4.25 13.26 8.05
CA ALA A 99 4.62 13.30 9.46
C ALA A 99 3.50 12.65 10.28
N PRO A 100 3.52 11.32 10.43
CA PRO A 100 2.42 10.61 11.08
C PRO A 100 2.44 10.80 12.61
N GLN A 101 1.25 10.81 13.19
CA GLN A 101 1.07 10.61 14.62
C GLN A 101 1.01 9.12 14.93
N VAL A 102 1.38 8.76 16.16
CA VAL A 102 1.34 7.36 16.62
C VAL A 102 -0.05 6.77 16.44
N GLY A 103 -0.07 5.55 15.92
CA GLY A 103 -1.32 4.81 15.74
C GLY A 103 -2.16 5.30 14.57
N THR A 104 -1.72 6.33 13.84
CA THR A 104 -2.46 6.80 12.68
C THR A 104 -2.13 5.94 11.46
N GLY A 105 -3.19 5.64 10.70
CA GLY A 105 -3.07 4.91 9.45
C GLY A 105 -3.36 5.79 8.26
N ARG A 106 -2.81 5.41 7.13
CA ARG A 106 -3.12 6.02 5.85
C ARG A 106 -3.30 4.96 4.78
N GLN A 107 -4.24 5.20 3.87
CA GLN A 107 -4.57 4.29 2.78
C GLN A 107 -4.55 5.05 1.46
N TRP A 108 -4.00 4.40 0.43
CA TRP A 108 -4.08 4.86 -0.95
C TRP A 108 -4.76 3.77 -1.79
N SER A 109 -5.65 4.20 -2.69
CA SER A 109 -6.29 3.32 -3.67
C SER A 109 -5.84 3.73 -5.05
N ILE A 110 -5.27 2.79 -5.79
CA ILE A 110 -4.64 3.02 -7.08
C ILE A 110 -5.32 2.15 -8.13
N PRO A 111 -5.90 2.73 -9.19
CA PRO A 111 -6.50 1.94 -10.25
C PRO A 111 -5.43 1.20 -11.05
N ALA A 112 -5.82 0.07 -11.62
CA ALA A 112 -4.96 -0.64 -12.57
C ALA A 112 -4.73 0.23 -13.81
N VAL A 113 -3.60 0.02 -14.46
CA VAL A 113 -3.23 0.74 -15.69
C VAL A 113 -3.67 -0.09 -16.89
N PRO A 114 -4.54 0.44 -17.77
CA PRO A 114 -4.97 -0.28 -18.96
C PRO A 114 -3.78 -0.66 -19.84
N GLY A 115 -3.80 -1.90 -20.35
CA GLY A 115 -2.76 -2.42 -21.23
C GLY A 115 -1.47 -2.83 -20.53
N LYS A 116 -1.39 -2.74 -19.20
CA LYS A 116 -0.24 -3.15 -18.41
C LYS A 116 -0.63 -4.25 -17.43
N THR A 117 0.28 -5.17 -17.18
CA THR A 117 0.10 -6.22 -16.18
C THR A 117 1.05 -5.96 -15.02
N VAL A 118 0.50 -5.80 -13.82
CA VAL A 118 1.29 -5.57 -12.61
C VAL A 118 1.84 -6.91 -12.11
N SER A 119 3.14 -6.96 -11.87
CA SER A 119 3.82 -8.14 -11.32
C SER A 119 4.13 -7.98 -9.84
N GLN A 120 4.40 -6.76 -9.39
CA GLN A 120 4.72 -6.45 -8.01
C GLN A 120 4.26 -5.04 -7.66
N LEU A 121 3.99 -4.80 -6.38
CA LEU A 121 3.89 -3.47 -5.80
C LEU A 121 5.14 -3.20 -4.98
N ASN A 122 5.69 -2.00 -5.11
CA ASN A 122 6.82 -1.55 -4.29
C ASN A 122 6.34 -0.44 -3.35
N PHE A 123 6.63 -0.59 -2.07
CA PHE A 123 6.33 0.40 -1.05
C PHE A 123 7.62 0.81 -0.38
N LYS A 124 7.96 2.10 -0.48
CA LYS A 124 9.21 2.64 0.05
C LYS A 124 8.91 3.68 1.12
N ILE A 125 9.36 3.42 2.34
CA ILE A 125 9.20 4.32 3.48
C ILE A 125 10.59 4.73 3.97
N GLY A 126 10.88 6.01 3.94
CA GLY A 126 12.19 6.55 4.37
C GLY A 126 13.07 6.79 3.15
N ALA A 127 14.23 6.81 3.19
CA ALA A 127 15.42 7.51 3.63
C ALA A 127 15.11 8.93 4.12
N SER A 128 14.83 9.10 5.37
CA SER A 128 14.62 10.43 5.92
C SER A 128 15.96 11.08 6.25
N ALA A 129 16.11 12.34 5.85
CA ALA A 129 17.23 13.17 6.28
C ALA A 129 17.06 13.65 7.74
N ASP A 130 15.90 13.43 8.31
CA ASP A 130 15.58 13.80 9.68
C ASP A 130 16.13 12.73 10.63
N GLN A 131 17.07 13.12 11.48
CA GLN A 131 17.67 12.21 12.46
C GLN A 131 16.63 11.70 13.48
N ALA A 132 15.58 12.46 13.73
CA ALA A 132 14.48 12.03 14.58
C ALA A 132 13.71 10.83 14.00
N ALA A 133 13.84 10.56 12.73
CA ALA A 133 13.21 9.42 12.08
C ALA A 133 13.88 8.09 12.44
N THR A 134 15.10 8.10 12.94
CA THR A 134 15.82 6.90 13.32
C THR A 134 15.11 6.18 14.45
N GLY A 135 14.87 4.88 14.27
CA GLY A 135 14.14 4.07 15.24
C GLY A 135 12.63 4.10 15.06
N PHE A 136 12.12 4.86 14.10
CA PHE A 136 10.69 4.88 13.80
C PHE A 136 10.23 3.50 13.29
N THR A 137 9.17 2.99 13.90
CA THR A 137 8.59 1.70 13.54
C THR A 137 7.25 1.91 12.84
N TYR A 138 7.06 1.19 11.74
CA TYR A 138 5.84 1.27 10.97
C TYR A 138 5.40 -0.12 10.49
N ARG A 139 4.12 -0.23 10.15
CA ARG A 139 3.55 -1.42 9.51
C ARG A 139 3.01 -1.03 8.14
N ILE A 140 3.26 -1.87 7.17
CA ILE A 140 2.74 -1.72 5.81
C ILE A 140 2.13 -3.03 5.33
N SER A 141 1.14 -2.89 4.45
CA SER A 141 0.54 -3.99 3.74
C SER A 141 -0.03 -3.49 2.43
N THR A 142 -0.33 -4.40 1.52
CA THR A 142 -0.97 -4.08 0.25
C THR A 142 -2.06 -5.09 -0.06
N GLN A 143 -3.03 -4.64 -0.83
CA GLN A 143 -4.12 -5.49 -1.32
C GLN A 143 -4.33 -5.30 -2.81
N GLY A 144 -4.77 -6.37 -3.48
CA GLY A 144 -5.35 -6.31 -4.80
C GLY A 144 -6.87 -6.47 -4.69
N CYS A 145 -7.61 -5.70 -5.48
CA CYS A 145 -9.06 -5.61 -5.38
C CYS A 145 -9.74 -5.76 -6.76
N ASN A 146 -10.88 -6.41 -6.76
CA ASN A 146 -11.75 -6.55 -7.92
C ASN A 146 -13.17 -6.12 -7.61
#